data_382b5378d81ab74c50d058dac1ea720a
#
_entry.id   382b5378d81ab74c50d058dac1ea720a
#
_cell.length_a   1.000
_cell.length_b   1.000
_cell.length_c   1.000
_cell.angle_alpha   90.00
_cell.angle_beta   90.00
_cell.angle_gamma   90.00
#
_symmetry.space_group_name_H-M   'P 1'
#
loop_
_entity.id
_entity.type
_entity.pdbx_description
1 polymer ?
#
loop_
_entity_poly.entity_id
_entity_poly.type
_entity_poly.pdbx_seq_one_letter_code
_entity_poly.pdbx_strand_id
1 'polypeptide(L)'
;MFIRSERLFLRPGWPEDWDEALALINDEAVVRNLATAPWPYTEDDARTYIARPRERLLPHFFITLPCSDGARLVGSIGLGRDGDEVELGYWVARAHWGQGYATEATRAVLN
;
A
#
# COMPACT_ATOMS: atom_id res chain seq x y z
N MET A 1 -4.70 13.48 -3.62
CA MET A 1 -5.06 13.64 -2.20
C MET A 1 -3.98 13.06 -1.31
N PHE A 2 -3.69 13.73 -0.21
CA PHE A 2 -2.73 13.25 0.80
C PHE A 2 -3.43 13.23 2.14
N ILE A 3 -3.10 12.24 2.97
CA ILE A 3 -3.68 12.13 4.31
C ILE A 3 -2.55 12.01 5.31
N ARG A 4 -2.61 12.82 6.36
CA ARG A 4 -1.66 12.75 7.47
C ARG A 4 -2.35 12.20 8.70
N SER A 5 -1.80 11.12 9.27
CA SER A 5 -2.24 10.61 10.56
C SER A 5 -1.16 10.90 11.61
N GLU A 6 -1.31 10.36 12.81
CA GLU A 6 -0.37 10.64 13.89
C GLU A 6 1.07 10.29 13.53
N ARG A 7 1.29 9.10 12.93
CA ARG A 7 2.63 8.62 12.60
C ARG A 7 2.88 8.48 11.10
N LEU A 8 1.82 8.51 10.29
CA LEU A 8 1.90 8.11 8.89
C LEU A 8 1.55 9.26 7.98
N PHE A 9 2.09 9.19 6.76
CA PHE A 9 1.71 10.06 5.66
C PHE A 9 1.28 9.17 4.50
N LEU A 10 0.01 9.29 4.09
CA LEU A 10 -0.56 8.49 3.01
C LEU A 10 -0.58 9.34 1.74
N ARG A 11 -0.01 8.81 0.67
CA ARG A 11 0.08 9.53 -0.60
C ARG A 11 -0.20 8.62 -1.78
N PRO A 12 -0.56 9.19 -2.94
CA PRO A 12 -0.70 8.39 -4.16
C PRO A 12 0.62 7.74 -4.54
N GLY A 13 0.54 6.62 -5.26
CA GLY A 13 1.73 5.98 -5.81
C GLY A 13 2.27 6.76 -7.00
N TRP A 14 3.59 6.86 -7.11
CA TRP A 14 4.27 7.46 -8.25
C TRP A 14 4.98 6.37 -9.05
N PRO A 15 5.19 6.58 -10.37
CA PRO A 15 5.83 5.54 -11.20
C PRO A 15 7.19 5.07 -10.67
N GLU A 16 7.95 5.95 -10.05
CA GLU A 16 9.27 5.63 -9.50
C GLU A 16 9.23 4.81 -8.22
N ASP A 17 8.05 4.57 -7.64
CA ASP A 17 7.92 3.79 -6.42
C ASP A 17 8.10 2.29 -6.62
N TRP A 18 8.17 1.81 -7.86
CA TRP A 18 8.11 0.38 -8.16
C TRP A 18 9.22 -0.42 -7.49
N ASP A 19 10.43 0.12 -7.44
CA ASP A 19 11.57 -0.64 -6.91
C ASP A 19 11.50 -0.77 -5.40
N GLU A 20 11.13 0.29 -4.70
CA GLU A 20 10.95 0.23 -3.25
C GLU A 20 9.77 -0.66 -2.88
N ALA A 21 8.67 -0.53 -3.60
CA ALA A 21 7.50 -1.38 -3.38
C ALA A 21 7.82 -2.85 -3.62
N LEU A 22 8.56 -3.15 -4.70
CA LEU A 22 8.97 -4.52 -5.01
C LEU A 22 9.82 -5.10 -3.88
N ALA A 23 10.79 -4.34 -3.38
CA ALA A 23 11.65 -4.81 -2.32
C ALA A 23 10.87 -5.16 -1.04
N LEU A 24 9.81 -4.42 -0.76
CA LEU A 24 9.01 -4.62 0.46
C LEU A 24 7.96 -5.71 0.31
N ILE A 25 7.28 -5.77 -0.84
CA ILE A 25 6.19 -6.74 -1.04
C ILE A 25 6.72 -8.12 -1.42
N ASN A 26 7.94 -8.21 -1.93
CA ASN A 26 8.52 -9.49 -2.36
C ASN A 26 8.98 -10.32 -1.16
N ASP A 27 8.03 -10.66 -0.31
CA ASP A 27 8.18 -11.47 0.90
C ASP A 27 7.00 -12.43 0.91
N GLU A 28 7.27 -13.73 0.94
CA GLU A 28 6.22 -14.74 0.85
C GLU A 28 5.15 -14.53 1.93
N ALA A 29 5.55 -14.16 3.14
CA ALA A 29 4.61 -13.94 4.23
C ALA A 29 3.68 -12.76 3.97
N VAL A 30 4.18 -11.71 3.29
CA VAL A 30 3.35 -10.59 2.88
C VAL A 30 2.39 -10.99 1.77
N VAL A 31 2.92 -11.64 0.72
CA VAL A 31 2.13 -12.01 -0.47
C VAL A 31 1.03 -13.00 -0.11
N ARG A 32 1.27 -13.92 0.81
CA ARG A 32 0.26 -14.90 1.24
C ARG A 32 -1.00 -14.25 1.81
N ASN A 33 -0.89 -13.05 2.36
CA ASN A 33 -2.03 -12.34 2.91
C ASN A 33 -2.78 -11.52 1.86
N LEU A 34 -2.35 -11.58 0.60
CA LEU A 34 -2.97 -10.85 -0.49
C LEU A 34 -3.76 -11.81 -1.36
N ALA A 35 -5.00 -11.45 -1.69
CA ALA A 35 -5.90 -12.36 -2.38
C ALA A 35 -5.47 -12.70 -3.81
N THR A 36 -4.82 -11.76 -4.49
CA THR A 36 -4.55 -11.89 -5.93
C THR A 36 -3.11 -11.65 -6.34
N ALA A 37 -2.23 -11.32 -5.41
CA ALA A 37 -0.83 -11.07 -5.76
C ALA A 37 -0.10 -12.37 -6.06
N PRO A 38 0.71 -12.40 -7.14
CA PRO A 38 1.47 -13.61 -7.47
C PRO A 38 2.71 -13.77 -6.59
N TRP A 39 3.20 -14.99 -6.49
CA TRP A 39 4.48 -15.30 -5.85
C TRP A 39 5.30 -16.18 -6.78
N PRO A 40 6.57 -15.87 -7.07
CA PRO A 40 7.30 -14.69 -6.60
C PRO A 40 6.78 -13.40 -7.26
N TYR A 41 6.90 -12.28 -6.55
CA TYR A 41 6.45 -10.98 -7.04
C TYR A 41 7.58 -10.34 -7.84
N THR A 42 7.29 -9.94 -9.07
CA THR A 42 8.32 -9.50 -10.01
C THR A 42 8.28 -7.97 -10.23
N GLU A 43 9.32 -7.47 -10.93
CA GLU A 43 9.35 -6.06 -11.34
C GLU A 43 8.14 -5.72 -12.21
N ASP A 44 7.78 -6.60 -13.14
CA ASP A 44 6.61 -6.37 -13.99
C ASP A 44 5.32 -6.28 -13.18
N ASP A 45 5.19 -7.12 -12.15
CA ASP A 45 4.03 -7.06 -11.25
C ASP A 45 3.97 -5.73 -10.52
N ALA A 46 5.11 -5.24 -10.02
CA ALA A 46 5.17 -3.97 -9.30
C ALA A 46 4.85 -2.80 -10.22
N ARG A 47 5.41 -2.78 -11.43
CA ARG A 47 5.16 -1.72 -12.39
C ARG A 47 3.70 -1.70 -12.84
N THR A 48 3.13 -2.88 -13.07
CA THR A 48 1.73 -3.02 -13.46
C THR A 48 0.81 -2.52 -12.35
N TYR A 49 1.11 -2.87 -11.11
CA TYR A 49 0.33 -2.45 -9.95
C TYR A 49 0.31 -0.92 -9.82
N ILE A 50 1.48 -0.27 -9.93
CA ILE A 50 1.59 1.17 -9.81
C ILE A 50 0.90 1.89 -10.97
N ALA A 51 1.02 1.35 -12.19
CA ALA A 51 0.44 1.95 -13.40
C ALA A 51 -1.06 1.70 -13.55
N ARG A 52 -1.65 0.82 -12.71
CA ARG A 52 -3.06 0.49 -12.81
C ARG A 52 -3.95 1.72 -12.65
N PRO A 53 -4.91 1.95 -13.57
CA PRO A 53 -5.87 3.04 -13.40
C PRO A 53 -6.63 2.90 -12.08
N ARG A 54 -6.85 4.02 -11.41
CA ARG A 54 -7.61 4.06 -10.16
C ARG A 54 -8.94 4.74 -10.39
N GLU A 55 -10.00 4.18 -9.80
CA GLU A 55 -11.29 4.84 -9.82
C GLU A 55 -11.22 6.09 -8.95
N ARG A 56 -11.85 7.16 -9.43
CA ARG A 56 -11.78 8.46 -8.77
C ARG A 56 -12.35 8.44 -7.35
N LEU A 57 -13.39 7.63 -7.13
CA LEU A 57 -14.08 7.55 -5.84
C LEU A 57 -13.55 6.42 -4.96
N LEU A 58 -12.55 5.67 -5.43
CA LEU A 58 -11.96 4.57 -4.69
C LEU A 58 -10.48 4.88 -4.47
N PRO A 59 -10.15 5.58 -3.39
CA PRO A 59 -8.78 6.04 -3.16
C PRO A 59 -7.81 4.89 -2.95
N HIS A 60 -6.57 5.10 -3.36
CA HIS A 60 -5.46 4.21 -3.12
C HIS A 60 -4.26 5.04 -2.69
N PHE A 61 -3.59 4.60 -1.64
CA PHE A 61 -2.44 5.32 -1.08
C PHE A 61 -1.30 4.36 -0.80
N PHE A 62 -0.07 4.85 -0.97
CA PHE A 62 1.07 4.24 -0.31
C PHE A 62 1.13 4.77 1.12
N ILE A 63 1.43 3.87 2.06
CA ILE A 63 1.61 4.21 3.45
C ILE A 63 3.08 4.53 3.65
N THR A 64 3.38 5.75 4.09
CA THR A 64 4.76 6.14 4.34
C THR A 64 4.95 6.56 5.79
N LEU A 65 6.16 6.34 6.28
CA LEU A 65 6.57 6.72 7.63
C LEU A 65 7.58 7.86 7.51
N PRO A 66 7.20 9.09 7.90
CA PRO A 66 8.15 10.21 7.84
C PRO A 66 9.37 9.93 8.72
N CYS A 67 10.54 10.26 8.23
CA CYS A 67 11.78 10.08 8.96
C CYS A 67 12.76 11.20 8.57
N SER A 68 13.92 11.25 9.22
CA SER A 68 14.90 12.32 9.00
C SER A 68 15.41 12.37 7.56
N ASP A 69 15.39 11.25 6.85
CA ASP A 69 15.85 11.16 5.46
C ASP A 69 14.72 11.30 4.44
N GLY A 70 13.54 11.73 4.87
CA GLY A 70 12.36 11.82 4.03
C GLY A 70 11.28 10.84 4.49
N ALA A 71 10.47 10.35 3.57
CA ALA A 71 9.40 9.41 3.90
C ALA A 71 9.78 8.01 3.43
N ARG A 72 9.68 7.03 4.32
CA ARG A 72 9.96 5.63 4.00
C ARG A 72 8.67 4.91 3.67
N LEU A 73 8.65 4.21 2.56
CA LEU A 73 7.50 3.39 2.17
C LEU A 73 7.40 2.18 3.11
N VAL A 74 6.22 1.96 3.68
CA VAL A 74 6.00 0.83 4.60
C VAL A 74 4.84 -0.07 4.17
N GLY A 75 4.01 0.37 3.24
CA GLY A 75 2.90 -0.45 2.78
C GLY A 75 1.98 0.29 1.83
N SER A 76 0.80 -0.26 1.65
CA SER A 76 -0.20 0.27 0.73
C SER A 76 -1.59 0.00 1.30
N ILE A 77 -2.54 0.90 1.05
CA ILE A 77 -3.92 0.74 1.48
C ILE A 77 -4.83 1.41 0.45
N GLY A 78 -5.98 0.80 0.18
CA GLY A 78 -6.92 1.39 -0.74
C GLY A 78 -8.25 0.69 -0.73
N LEU A 79 -9.22 1.30 -1.41
CA LEU A 79 -10.51 0.70 -1.65
C LEU A 79 -10.51 0.16 -3.07
N GLY A 80 -10.98 -1.07 -3.22
CA GLY A 80 -11.12 -1.72 -4.52
C GLY A 80 -12.56 -2.15 -4.72
N ARG A 81 -12.88 -2.55 -5.93
CA ARG A 81 -14.23 -3.03 -6.24
C ARG A 81 -14.18 -4.51 -6.60
N ASP A 82 -15.07 -5.28 -5.97
CA ASP A 82 -15.28 -6.70 -6.30
C ASP A 82 -16.76 -6.87 -6.62
N GLY A 83 -17.08 -6.89 -7.94
CA GLY A 83 -18.45 -6.87 -8.37
C GLY A 83 -19.14 -5.57 -7.96
N ASP A 84 -20.22 -5.68 -7.19
CA ASP A 84 -20.95 -4.51 -6.69
C ASP A 84 -20.48 -4.06 -5.30
N GLU A 85 -19.52 -4.76 -4.73
CA GLU A 85 -19.04 -4.45 -3.39
C GLU A 85 -17.73 -3.69 -3.42
N VAL A 86 -17.54 -2.81 -2.44
CA VAL A 86 -16.29 -2.09 -2.23
C VAL A 86 -15.53 -2.77 -1.11
N GLU A 87 -14.28 -3.12 -1.36
CA GLU A 87 -13.42 -3.79 -0.40
C GLU A 87 -12.24 -2.94 0.00
N LEU A 88 -11.89 -2.98 1.28
CA LEU A 88 -10.66 -2.39 1.77
C LEU A 88 -9.54 -3.42 1.65
N GLY A 89 -8.45 -3.04 0.97
CA GLY A 89 -7.27 -3.87 0.86
C GLY A 89 -6.04 -3.15 1.34
N TYR A 90 -5.12 -3.87 1.96
CA TYR A 90 -3.86 -3.28 2.40
C TYR A 90 -2.78 -4.35 2.53
N TRP A 91 -1.52 -3.89 2.50
CA TRP A 91 -0.39 -4.70 2.95
C TRP A 91 0.60 -3.80 3.67
N VAL A 92 1.36 -4.39 4.59
CA VAL A 92 2.42 -3.72 5.34
C VAL A 92 3.68 -4.58 5.24
N ALA A 93 4.82 -3.94 5.02
CA ALA A 93 6.09 -4.64 4.95
C ALA A 93 6.35 -5.39 6.25
N ARG A 94 6.91 -6.59 6.14
CA ARG A 94 7.07 -7.50 7.27
C ARG A 94 7.81 -6.87 8.44
N ALA A 95 8.83 -6.05 8.17
CA ALA A 95 9.62 -5.39 9.20
C ALA A 95 8.80 -4.43 10.05
N HIS A 96 7.61 -4.04 9.58
CA HIS A 96 6.75 -3.06 10.26
C HIS A 96 5.49 -3.68 10.85
N TRP A 97 5.39 -5.01 10.83
CA TRP A 97 4.25 -5.69 11.46
C TRP A 97 4.29 -5.49 12.98
N GLY A 98 3.11 -5.51 13.59
CA GLY A 98 2.99 -5.39 15.05
C GLY A 98 3.13 -3.98 15.59
N GLN A 99 3.21 -2.97 14.70
CA GLN A 99 3.36 -1.57 15.09
C GLN A 99 2.04 -0.80 15.07
N GLY A 100 0.95 -1.43 14.64
CA GLY A 100 -0.34 -0.76 14.55
C GLY A 100 -0.52 0.12 13.31
N TYR A 101 0.38 0.05 12.34
CA TYR A 101 0.32 0.91 11.15
C TYR A 101 -0.89 0.61 10.28
N ALA A 102 -1.24 -0.67 10.10
CA ALA A 102 -2.42 -1.03 9.31
C ALA A 102 -3.69 -0.45 9.93
N THR A 103 -3.82 -0.54 11.25
CA THR A 103 -4.97 0.01 11.97
C THR A 103 -5.04 1.53 11.82
N GLU A 104 -3.90 2.19 11.99
CA GLU A 104 -3.84 3.65 11.85
C GLU A 104 -4.19 4.10 10.44
N ALA A 105 -3.64 3.43 9.43
CA ALA A 105 -3.93 3.75 8.02
C ALA A 105 -5.41 3.52 7.70
N THR A 106 -5.99 2.41 8.18
CA THR A 106 -7.40 2.12 7.96
C THR A 106 -8.29 3.22 8.54
N ARG A 107 -8.00 3.65 9.76
CA ARG A 107 -8.77 4.74 10.38
C ARG A 107 -8.65 6.04 9.59
N ALA A 108 -7.45 6.34 9.09
CA ALA A 108 -7.22 7.57 8.33
C ALA A 108 -8.00 7.57 7.02
N VAL A 109 -8.07 6.42 6.33
CA VAL A 109 -8.77 6.31 5.05
C VAL A 109 -10.28 6.32 5.24
N LEU A 110 -10.79 5.72 6.29
CA LEU A 110 -12.23 5.57 6.50
C LEU A 110 -12.87 6.72 7.27
N ASN A 111 -12.10 7.65 7.77
CA ASN A 111 -12.65 8.83 8.44
C ASN A 111 -12.94 9.96 7.41
#